data_d4e760f3b4efea1c7fe38a434fc22df8
#
_entry.id   d4e760f3b4efea1c7fe38a434fc22df8
#
_cell.length_a   1.000
_cell.length_b   1.000
_cell.length_c   1.000
_cell.angle_alpha   90.00
_cell.angle_beta   90.00
_cell.angle_gamma   90.00
#
_symmetry.space_group_name_H-M   'P 1'
#
loop_
_entity.id
_entity.type
_entity.pdbx_description
1 polymer ?
#
loop_
_entity_poly.entity_id
_entity_poly.type
_entity_poly.pdbx_seq_one_letter_code
_entity_poly.pdbx_strand_id
1 'polypeptide(L)'
;MSKEQQPDVTPPVVDRAAFDTALAAQVRDEKELTRHGDRVSAARRRLPMVRVDDYEFTGPDGPLRLTELFAGKYLLLVQNVMYGRDWDAGCPSCTGAVDNLPADMGRLDDEGIAFAMVSEGPIERLEAWRQQHGWPHTWVSSGATSYHDDWGWTVHSDDWDGPVPGYSYYLLRDGVPYLTYTTGARGTEAILPVPHIMDRTVYGRQQDWEDSPEGWPQYPTYR
;
A
#
# COMPACT_ATOMS: atom_id res chain seq x y z
N MET A 1 -22.80 -6.31 -13.00
CA MET A 1 -22.72 -5.61 -14.31
C MET A 1 -21.26 -5.39 -14.63
N SER A 2 -20.84 -5.60 -15.87
CA SER A 2 -19.45 -5.34 -16.28
C SER A 2 -19.20 -3.83 -16.33
N LYS A 3 -18.05 -3.37 -15.83
CA LYS A 3 -17.61 -1.96 -15.96
C LYS A 3 -17.21 -1.59 -17.42
N GLU A 4 -17.42 -2.51 -18.36
CA GLU A 4 -17.12 -2.33 -19.79
C GLU A 4 -18.21 -1.53 -20.54
N GLN A 5 -19.41 -1.40 -19.95
CA GLN A 5 -20.46 -0.56 -20.53
C GLN A 5 -20.31 0.88 -20.05
N GLN A 6 -20.35 1.81 -21.03
CA GLN A 6 -20.38 3.23 -20.71
C GLN A 6 -21.66 3.54 -19.92
N PRO A 7 -21.57 4.25 -18.78
CA PRO A 7 -22.74 4.72 -18.07
C PRO A 7 -23.59 5.68 -18.92
N ASP A 8 -24.91 5.63 -18.75
CA ASP A 8 -25.84 6.54 -19.44
C ASP A 8 -25.75 7.98 -18.92
N VAL A 9 -25.27 8.17 -17.68
CA VAL A 9 -25.13 9.48 -17.05
C VAL A 9 -23.75 10.07 -17.37
N THR A 10 -23.73 11.32 -17.82
CA THR A 10 -22.51 12.05 -18.17
C THR A 10 -22.52 13.46 -17.57
N PRO A 11 -21.34 14.11 -17.38
CA PRO A 11 -21.31 15.51 -17.06
C PRO A 11 -21.98 16.37 -18.15
N PRO A 12 -22.43 17.59 -17.80
CA PRO A 12 -23.02 18.49 -18.80
C PRO A 12 -21.96 18.91 -19.84
N VAL A 13 -22.40 18.96 -21.10
CA VAL A 13 -21.59 19.54 -22.18
C VAL A 13 -21.75 21.06 -22.18
N VAL A 14 -20.64 21.77 -22.09
CA VAL A 14 -20.60 23.22 -22.04
C VAL A 14 -19.63 23.76 -23.11
N ASP A 15 -19.62 25.07 -23.32
CA ASP A 15 -18.61 25.69 -24.18
C ASP A 15 -17.22 25.74 -23.49
N ARG A 16 -16.20 26.06 -24.28
CA ARG A 16 -14.81 26.08 -23.82
C ARG A 16 -14.57 27.10 -22.71
N ALA A 17 -15.21 28.24 -22.73
CA ALA A 17 -15.02 29.28 -21.74
C ALA A 17 -15.60 28.90 -20.36
N ALA A 18 -16.78 28.27 -20.35
CA ALA A 18 -17.40 27.74 -19.16
C ALA A 18 -16.56 26.57 -18.57
N PHE A 19 -16.06 25.67 -19.43
CA PHE A 19 -15.15 24.60 -19.00
C PHE A 19 -13.86 25.16 -18.37
N ASP A 20 -13.20 26.11 -19.02
CA ASP A 20 -11.95 26.68 -18.53
C ASP A 20 -12.16 27.40 -17.18
N THR A 21 -13.32 28.01 -16.98
CA THR A 21 -13.68 28.64 -15.69
C THR A 21 -13.83 27.60 -14.58
N ALA A 22 -14.54 26.50 -14.83
CA ALA A 22 -14.72 25.43 -13.88
C ALA A 22 -13.39 24.71 -13.58
N LEU A 23 -12.61 24.41 -14.64
CA LEU A 23 -11.29 23.79 -14.48
C LEU A 23 -10.34 24.66 -13.65
N ALA A 24 -10.36 25.99 -13.82
CA ALA A 24 -9.52 26.88 -13.04
C ALA A 24 -9.87 26.87 -11.54
N ALA A 25 -11.14 26.63 -11.19
CA ALA A 25 -11.54 26.41 -9.80
C ALA A 25 -10.97 25.11 -9.26
N GLN A 26 -11.18 24.00 -9.97
CA GLN A 26 -10.65 22.69 -9.61
C GLN A 26 -9.12 22.70 -9.43
N VAL A 27 -8.38 23.34 -10.32
CA VAL A 27 -6.91 23.47 -10.23
C VAL A 27 -6.47 24.23 -8.98
N ARG A 28 -7.26 25.20 -8.49
CA ARG A 28 -6.95 25.89 -7.22
C ARG A 28 -7.06 24.93 -6.04
N ASP A 29 -8.12 24.12 -5.99
CA ASP A 29 -8.35 23.17 -4.93
C ASP A 29 -7.28 22.06 -4.92
N GLU A 30 -6.87 21.58 -6.09
CA GLU A 30 -5.78 20.61 -6.24
C GLU A 30 -4.42 21.16 -5.79
N LYS A 31 -4.16 22.46 -6.02
CA LYS A 31 -2.96 23.14 -5.50
C LYS A 31 -2.98 23.21 -3.97
N GLU A 32 -4.14 23.48 -3.36
CA GLU A 32 -4.26 23.48 -1.89
C GLU A 32 -4.07 22.08 -1.33
N LEU A 33 -4.62 21.04 -1.98
CA LEU A 33 -4.38 19.64 -1.62
C LEU A 33 -2.88 19.30 -1.68
N THR A 34 -2.18 19.72 -2.73
CA THR A 34 -0.72 19.52 -2.87
C THR A 34 0.03 20.17 -1.71
N ARG A 35 -0.26 21.44 -1.39
CA ARG A 35 0.37 22.14 -0.26
C ARG A 35 0.04 21.49 1.08
N HIS A 36 -1.19 20.97 1.25
CA HIS A 36 -1.56 20.22 2.43
C HIS A 36 -0.74 18.93 2.53
N GLY A 37 -0.61 18.18 1.44
CA GLY A 37 0.24 16.99 1.36
C GLY A 37 1.68 17.25 1.74
N ASP A 38 2.26 18.37 1.28
CA ASP A 38 3.62 18.79 1.66
C ASP A 38 3.75 19.03 3.17
N ARG A 39 2.75 19.70 3.79
CA ARG A 39 2.73 19.90 5.26
C ARG A 39 2.63 18.58 6.01
N VAL A 40 1.77 17.66 5.58
CA VAL A 40 1.63 16.32 6.18
C VAL A 40 2.94 15.54 6.05
N SER A 41 3.58 15.58 4.89
CA SER A 41 4.88 14.93 4.66
C SER A 41 5.98 15.54 5.54
N ALA A 42 5.98 16.86 5.73
CA ALA A 42 6.91 17.54 6.63
C ALA A 42 6.66 17.17 8.10
N ALA A 43 5.40 17.00 8.51
CA ALA A 43 5.05 16.53 9.86
C ALA A 43 5.51 15.09 10.08
N ARG A 44 5.30 14.20 9.10
CA ARG A 44 5.74 12.79 9.16
C ARG A 44 7.23 12.68 9.40
N ARG A 45 8.06 13.50 8.76
CA ARG A 45 9.52 13.53 8.97
C ARG A 45 9.95 14.00 10.37
N ARG A 46 9.03 14.49 11.19
CA ARG A 46 9.27 14.93 12.58
C ARG A 46 8.73 13.95 13.62
N LEU A 47 8.13 12.85 13.19
CA LEU A 47 7.71 11.81 14.12
C LEU A 47 8.92 11.25 14.86
N PRO A 48 8.77 10.91 16.14
CA PRO A 48 9.80 10.15 16.85
C PRO A 48 9.89 8.74 16.24
N MET A 49 11.04 8.14 16.33
CA MET A 49 11.25 6.75 15.93
C MET A 49 11.36 5.85 17.17
N VAL A 50 10.99 4.59 16.99
CA VAL A 50 11.09 3.57 18.03
C VAL A 50 12.03 2.45 17.61
N ARG A 51 12.88 1.98 18.52
CA ARG A 51 13.76 0.84 18.28
C ARG A 51 12.92 -0.41 18.05
N VAL A 52 13.32 -1.21 17.07
CA VAL A 52 12.72 -2.49 16.71
C VAL A 52 13.72 -3.60 16.97
N ASP A 53 13.25 -4.75 17.44
CA ASP A 53 14.08 -5.94 17.55
C ASP A 53 14.45 -6.46 16.15
N ASP A 54 15.64 -7.04 16.05
CA ASP A 54 16.12 -7.61 14.79
C ASP A 54 15.52 -9.01 14.58
N TYR A 55 14.22 -9.05 14.24
CA TYR A 55 13.48 -10.30 14.02
C TYR A 55 14.16 -11.17 12.98
N GLU A 56 14.17 -12.48 13.22
CA GLU A 56 14.64 -13.48 12.27
C GLU A 56 13.44 -14.10 11.56
N PHE A 57 13.20 -13.68 10.32
CA PHE A 57 12.16 -14.20 9.43
C PHE A 57 12.61 -15.47 8.73
N THR A 58 11.67 -16.24 8.19
CA THR A 58 11.96 -17.33 7.26
C THR A 58 11.94 -16.76 5.83
N GLY A 59 13.09 -16.72 5.19
CA GLY A 59 13.23 -16.35 3.78
C GLY A 59 13.26 -17.58 2.85
N PRO A 60 13.21 -17.40 1.52
CA PRO A 60 13.22 -18.51 0.56
C PRO A 60 14.50 -19.36 0.62
N ASP A 61 15.64 -18.76 0.97
CA ASP A 61 16.93 -19.43 1.05
C ASP A 61 17.38 -19.73 2.50
N GLY A 62 16.50 -19.52 3.49
CA GLY A 62 16.78 -19.73 4.89
C GLY A 62 16.46 -18.51 5.77
N PRO A 63 16.92 -18.48 7.04
CA PRO A 63 16.69 -17.37 7.95
C PRO A 63 17.20 -16.04 7.38
N LEU A 64 16.44 -14.97 7.58
CA LEU A 64 16.78 -13.62 7.13
C LEU A 64 16.35 -12.60 8.19
N ARG A 65 17.28 -11.81 8.68
CA ARG A 65 17.00 -10.81 9.71
C ARG A 65 16.37 -9.54 9.14
N LEU A 66 15.62 -8.82 9.97
CA LEU A 66 15.06 -7.51 9.60
C LEU A 66 16.15 -6.56 9.08
N THR A 67 17.33 -6.56 9.71
CA THR A 67 18.48 -5.74 9.26
C THR A 67 19.02 -6.16 7.89
N GLU A 68 18.88 -7.43 7.50
CA GLU A 68 19.32 -7.93 6.20
C GLU A 68 18.33 -7.54 5.07
N LEU A 69 17.04 -7.32 5.40
CA LEU A 69 16.05 -6.81 4.43
C LEU A 69 16.40 -5.41 3.89
N PHE A 70 17.24 -4.66 4.60
CA PHE A 70 17.75 -3.38 4.10
C PHE A 70 18.68 -3.53 2.89
N ALA A 71 19.19 -4.73 2.61
CA ALA A 71 20.02 -5.02 1.44
C ALA A 71 21.18 -4.02 1.24
N GLY A 72 21.82 -3.60 2.33
CA GLY A 72 22.90 -2.60 2.33
C GLY A 72 22.46 -1.14 2.23
N LYS A 73 21.15 -0.88 2.21
CA LYS A 73 20.57 0.48 2.24
C LYS A 73 20.40 0.95 3.70
N TYR A 74 20.04 2.21 3.89
CA TYR A 74 19.77 2.76 5.22
C TYR A 74 18.28 2.98 5.49
N LEU A 75 17.42 2.90 4.47
CA LEU A 75 15.95 2.95 4.58
C LEU A 75 15.36 1.63 4.09
N LEU A 76 14.25 1.22 4.72
CA LEU A 76 13.49 0.05 4.29
C LEU A 76 12.00 0.36 4.32
N LEU A 77 11.33 0.04 3.23
CA LEU A 77 9.88 -0.02 3.12
C LEU A 77 9.45 -1.48 3.18
N VAL A 78 8.65 -1.83 4.17
CA VAL A 78 8.02 -3.15 4.28
C VAL A 78 6.55 -3.03 3.96
N GLN A 79 6.06 -3.85 3.03
CA GLN A 79 4.63 -4.09 2.85
C GLN A 79 4.20 -5.31 3.66
N ASN A 80 3.31 -5.09 4.63
CA ASN A 80 2.66 -6.18 5.36
C ASN A 80 1.48 -6.66 4.51
N VAL A 81 1.65 -7.84 3.89
CA VAL A 81 0.67 -8.45 2.98
C VAL A 81 -0.16 -9.45 3.75
N MET A 82 -1.47 -9.35 3.68
CA MET A 82 -2.37 -10.31 4.33
C MET A 82 -2.25 -11.68 3.67
N TYR A 83 -1.50 -12.55 4.29
CA TYR A 83 -1.43 -13.99 4.03
C TYR A 83 -1.26 -14.69 5.37
N GLY A 84 -2.38 -15.19 5.92
CA GLY A 84 -2.40 -15.83 7.24
C GLY A 84 -1.72 -17.21 7.25
N ARG A 85 -1.42 -17.71 8.45
CA ARG A 85 -0.71 -18.98 8.67
C ARG A 85 -1.38 -20.16 7.99
N ASP A 86 -2.72 -20.20 8.02
CA ASP A 86 -3.55 -21.31 7.53
C ASP A 86 -4.25 -20.99 6.20
N TRP A 87 -3.92 -19.83 5.57
CA TRP A 87 -4.55 -19.45 4.32
C TRP A 87 -3.92 -20.17 3.13
N ASP A 88 -4.76 -20.57 2.17
CA ASP A 88 -4.33 -21.18 0.91
C ASP A 88 -4.05 -20.16 -0.20
N ALA A 89 -4.48 -18.90 0.01
CA ALA A 89 -4.32 -17.82 -0.96
C ALA A 89 -4.10 -16.47 -0.24
N GLY A 90 -3.39 -15.56 -0.89
CA GLY A 90 -3.25 -14.17 -0.43
C GLY A 90 -4.56 -13.39 -0.56
N CYS A 91 -4.71 -12.35 0.26
CA CYS A 91 -5.85 -11.43 0.16
C CYS A 91 -5.90 -10.78 -1.23
N PRO A 92 -7.05 -10.81 -1.93
CA PRO A 92 -7.18 -10.24 -3.28
C PRO A 92 -6.81 -8.75 -3.36
N SER A 93 -7.20 -7.96 -2.35
CA SER A 93 -6.86 -6.52 -2.30
C SER A 93 -5.37 -6.28 -2.12
N CYS A 94 -4.69 -7.09 -1.27
CA CYS A 94 -3.24 -6.99 -1.11
C CYS A 94 -2.51 -7.44 -2.37
N THR A 95 -2.98 -8.51 -3.02
CA THR A 95 -2.47 -8.98 -4.31
C THR A 95 -2.56 -7.86 -5.35
N GLY A 96 -3.73 -7.25 -5.50
CA GLY A 96 -3.91 -6.10 -6.38
C GLY A 96 -3.03 -4.90 -6.01
N ALA A 97 -2.74 -4.68 -4.72
CA ALA A 97 -1.82 -3.63 -4.30
C ALA A 97 -0.38 -3.92 -4.76
N VAL A 98 0.09 -5.17 -4.62
CA VAL A 98 1.44 -5.57 -5.11
C VAL A 98 1.50 -5.51 -6.64
N ASP A 99 0.47 -5.95 -7.36
CA ASP A 99 0.40 -5.87 -8.82
C ASP A 99 0.46 -4.41 -9.34
N ASN A 100 0.10 -3.43 -8.49
CA ASN A 100 0.18 -2.00 -8.80
C ASN A 100 1.53 -1.35 -8.44
N LEU A 101 2.44 -2.07 -7.79
CA LEU A 101 3.78 -1.58 -7.54
C LEU A 101 4.63 -1.66 -8.81
N PRO A 102 5.61 -0.76 -8.97
CA PRO A 102 6.60 -0.91 -10.04
C PRO A 102 7.35 -2.24 -9.87
N ALA A 103 7.46 -3.03 -10.95
CA ALA A 103 8.31 -4.21 -10.94
C ALA A 103 9.80 -3.82 -10.80
N ASP A 104 10.18 -2.66 -11.34
CA ASP A 104 11.50 -2.07 -11.17
C ASP A 104 11.49 -1.05 -10.03
N MET A 105 12.21 -1.35 -8.96
CA MET A 105 12.42 -0.49 -7.79
C MET A 105 13.76 0.27 -7.85
N GLY A 106 14.46 0.25 -8.99
CA GLY A 106 15.80 0.84 -9.13
C GLY A 106 15.87 2.31 -8.70
N ARG A 107 14.80 3.09 -8.93
CA ARG A 107 14.75 4.46 -8.43
C ARG A 107 14.75 4.57 -6.91
N LEU A 108 14.11 3.65 -6.19
CA LEU A 108 14.18 3.59 -4.72
C LEU A 108 15.57 3.17 -4.26
N ASP A 109 16.17 2.22 -4.96
CA ASP A 109 17.54 1.79 -4.70
C ASP A 109 18.55 2.94 -4.79
N ASP A 110 18.43 3.79 -5.80
CA ASP A 110 19.27 4.98 -5.99
C ASP A 110 19.12 5.99 -4.82
N GLU A 111 17.95 6.04 -4.20
CA GLU A 111 17.67 6.90 -3.03
C GLU A 111 17.97 6.19 -1.69
N GLY A 112 18.59 5.01 -1.70
CA GLY A 112 18.97 4.26 -0.52
C GLY A 112 17.80 3.60 0.22
N ILE A 113 16.72 3.25 -0.50
CA ILE A 113 15.51 2.64 0.03
C ILE A 113 15.39 1.20 -0.48
N ALA A 114 15.41 0.22 0.41
CA ALA A 114 15.07 -1.15 0.12
C ALA A 114 13.55 -1.38 0.22
N PHE A 115 13.05 -2.40 -0.47
CA PHE A 115 11.66 -2.85 -0.39
C PHE A 115 11.59 -4.35 -0.11
N ALA A 116 10.71 -4.74 0.81
CA ALA A 116 10.41 -6.14 1.10
C ALA A 116 8.92 -6.32 1.45
N MET A 117 8.43 -7.54 1.30
CA MET A 117 7.11 -7.96 1.77
C MET A 117 7.24 -8.90 2.96
N VAL A 118 6.32 -8.80 3.92
CA VAL A 118 6.26 -9.67 5.10
C VAL A 118 4.83 -10.18 5.27
N SER A 119 4.68 -11.47 5.58
CA SER A 119 3.40 -12.11 5.89
C SER A 119 3.58 -13.21 6.93
N GLU A 120 2.50 -13.68 7.54
CA GLU A 120 2.53 -14.78 8.51
C GLU A 120 2.52 -16.18 7.87
N GLY A 121 2.10 -16.29 6.61
CA GLY A 121 1.98 -17.55 5.88
C GLY A 121 3.31 -18.30 5.78
N PRO A 122 3.28 -19.64 5.61
CA PRO A 122 4.49 -20.43 5.38
C PRO A 122 5.25 -20.00 4.14
N ILE A 123 6.57 -19.96 4.21
CA ILE A 123 7.42 -19.39 3.14
C ILE A 123 7.20 -20.10 1.78
N GLU A 124 6.95 -21.41 1.81
CA GLU A 124 6.71 -22.19 0.59
C GLU A 124 5.44 -21.72 -0.14
N ARG A 125 4.39 -21.36 0.60
CA ARG A 125 3.15 -20.80 0.04
C ARG A 125 3.35 -19.39 -0.47
N LEU A 126 4.07 -18.56 0.27
CA LEU A 126 4.41 -17.18 -0.15
C LEU A 126 5.22 -17.19 -1.44
N GLU A 127 6.23 -18.04 -1.55
CA GLU A 127 7.04 -18.17 -2.76
C GLU A 127 6.24 -18.72 -3.94
N ALA A 128 5.37 -19.70 -3.76
CA ALA A 128 4.48 -20.19 -4.80
C ALA A 128 3.56 -19.09 -5.33
N TRP A 129 2.98 -18.25 -4.41
CA TRP A 129 2.14 -17.12 -4.77
C TRP A 129 2.92 -16.03 -5.49
N ARG A 130 4.10 -15.68 -4.99
CA ARG A 130 5.02 -14.71 -5.62
C ARG A 130 5.38 -15.11 -7.05
N GLN A 131 5.73 -16.37 -7.26
CA GLN A 131 6.07 -16.93 -8.57
C GLN A 131 4.86 -16.92 -9.51
N GLN A 132 3.67 -17.30 -9.03
CA GLN A 132 2.44 -17.30 -9.81
C GLN A 132 2.12 -15.89 -10.36
N HIS A 133 2.39 -14.84 -9.56
CA HIS A 133 2.16 -13.44 -9.95
C HIS A 133 3.36 -12.78 -10.64
N GLY A 134 4.50 -13.45 -10.71
CA GLY A 134 5.71 -12.92 -11.33
C GLY A 134 6.33 -11.74 -10.59
N TRP A 135 6.13 -11.63 -9.26
CA TRP A 135 6.66 -10.54 -8.46
C TRP A 135 8.17 -10.72 -8.21
N PRO A 136 8.99 -9.67 -8.49
CA PRO A 136 10.43 -9.74 -8.29
C PRO A 136 10.86 -9.45 -6.84
N HIS A 137 9.92 -9.00 -6.00
CA HIS A 137 10.22 -8.46 -4.67
C HIS A 137 10.52 -9.57 -3.66
N THR A 138 11.44 -9.29 -2.72
CA THR A 138 11.72 -10.18 -1.59
C THR A 138 10.46 -10.32 -0.72
N TRP A 139 10.08 -11.55 -0.40
CA TRP A 139 8.98 -11.86 0.48
C TRP A 139 9.42 -12.86 1.55
N VAL A 140 9.18 -12.53 2.82
CA VAL A 140 9.59 -13.35 3.96
C VAL A 140 8.39 -13.69 4.85
N SER A 141 8.50 -14.81 5.54
CA SER A 141 7.51 -15.26 6.53
C SER A 141 7.91 -14.80 7.93
N SER A 142 7.00 -14.12 8.62
CA SER A 142 7.09 -13.81 10.06
C SER A 142 6.43 -14.85 10.95
N GLY A 143 5.89 -15.93 10.38
CA GLY A 143 5.07 -16.92 11.09
C GLY A 143 5.73 -17.56 12.31
N ALA A 144 7.06 -17.58 12.39
CA ALA A 144 7.83 -18.06 13.53
C ALA A 144 8.23 -16.95 14.53
N THR A 145 7.76 -15.72 14.34
CA THR A 145 8.11 -14.54 15.17
C THR A 145 6.86 -13.88 15.75
N SER A 146 7.05 -12.96 16.69
CA SER A 146 5.99 -12.08 17.21
C SER A 146 5.84 -10.76 16.42
N TYR A 147 6.55 -10.59 15.30
CA TYR A 147 6.59 -9.34 14.54
C TYR A 147 5.21 -8.74 14.23
N HIS A 148 4.26 -9.55 13.75
CA HIS A 148 2.94 -9.08 13.41
C HIS A 148 2.16 -8.61 14.64
N ASP A 149 2.23 -9.37 15.74
CA ASP A 149 1.57 -9.04 17.00
C ASP A 149 2.18 -7.82 17.66
N ASP A 150 3.51 -7.75 17.74
CA ASP A 150 4.24 -6.65 18.39
C ASP A 150 3.98 -5.30 17.73
N TRP A 151 3.71 -5.29 16.41
CA TRP A 151 3.52 -4.06 15.62
C TRP A 151 2.08 -3.85 15.15
N GLY A 152 1.14 -4.67 15.63
CA GLY A 152 -0.30 -4.54 15.33
C GLY A 152 -0.65 -4.86 13.88
N TRP A 153 0.14 -5.72 13.22
CA TRP A 153 -0.15 -6.24 11.89
C TRP A 153 -0.98 -7.52 11.92
N THR A 154 -1.25 -8.07 13.11
CA THR A 154 -2.31 -9.04 13.38
C THR A 154 -3.27 -8.41 14.38
N VAL A 155 -4.56 -8.58 14.15
CA VAL A 155 -5.64 -8.11 15.02
C VAL A 155 -6.38 -9.31 15.56
N HIS A 156 -6.64 -9.30 16.86
CA HIS A 156 -7.43 -10.32 17.57
C HIS A 156 -8.70 -9.67 18.12
N SER A 157 -9.81 -9.81 17.42
CA SER A 157 -11.11 -9.28 17.83
C SER A 157 -12.23 -10.23 17.41
N ASP A 158 -13.43 -10.01 17.94
CA ASP A 158 -14.63 -10.79 17.58
C ASP A 158 -15.02 -10.63 16.10
N ASP A 159 -14.70 -9.47 15.50
CA ASP A 159 -15.04 -9.15 14.11
C ASP A 159 -13.96 -9.62 13.12
N TRP A 160 -12.70 -9.68 13.54
CA TRP A 160 -11.57 -10.10 12.72
C TRP A 160 -10.45 -10.69 13.57
N ASP A 161 -10.01 -11.89 13.23
CA ASP A 161 -8.84 -12.54 13.82
C ASP A 161 -7.86 -12.92 12.70
N GLY A 162 -6.75 -12.18 12.61
CA GLY A 162 -5.76 -12.42 11.57
C GLY A 162 -5.00 -11.17 11.12
N PRO A 163 -4.18 -11.31 10.05
CA PRO A 163 -3.34 -10.23 9.57
C PRO A 163 -4.16 -9.06 9.00
N VAL A 164 -3.60 -7.85 9.13
CA VAL A 164 -4.11 -6.62 8.51
C VAL A 164 -3.05 -6.02 7.59
N PRO A 165 -3.46 -5.35 6.49
CA PRO A 165 -2.53 -4.84 5.50
C PRO A 165 -1.98 -3.48 5.86
N GLY A 166 -0.75 -3.21 5.44
CA GLY A 166 -0.18 -1.87 5.57
C GLY A 166 1.28 -1.80 5.18
N TYR A 167 1.86 -0.66 5.46
CA TYR A 167 3.26 -0.38 5.21
C TYR A 167 3.97 0.10 6.46
N SER A 168 5.18 -0.40 6.66
CA SER A 168 6.11 0.01 7.72
C SER A 168 7.36 0.63 7.10
N TYR A 169 7.81 1.75 7.65
CA TYR A 169 8.99 2.47 7.18
C TYR A 169 10.06 2.45 8.26
N TYR A 170 11.24 1.99 7.90
CA TYR A 170 12.35 1.82 8.85
C TYR A 170 13.58 2.63 8.43
N LEU A 171 14.35 3.02 9.45
CA LEU A 171 15.70 3.58 9.34
C LEU A 171 16.68 2.61 10.02
N LEU A 172 17.75 2.24 9.31
CA LEU A 172 18.88 1.55 9.92
C LEU A 172 19.92 2.57 10.37
N ARG A 173 20.23 2.59 11.65
CA ARG A 173 21.25 3.45 12.20
C ARG A 173 22.16 2.67 13.15
N ASP A 174 23.46 2.70 12.89
CA ASP A 174 24.48 2.01 13.70
C ASP A 174 24.16 0.50 13.87
N GLY A 175 23.63 -0.14 12.82
CA GLY A 175 23.23 -1.55 12.82
C GLY A 175 21.92 -1.85 13.57
N VAL A 176 21.21 -0.83 14.04
CA VAL A 176 19.93 -0.97 14.77
C VAL A 176 18.78 -0.48 13.90
N PRO A 177 17.72 -1.29 13.70
CA PRO A 177 16.52 -0.87 12.97
C PRO A 177 15.60 -0.04 13.86
N TYR A 178 15.06 1.03 13.30
CA TYR A 178 14.07 1.90 13.95
C TYR A 178 12.85 2.03 13.06
N LEU A 179 11.66 1.83 13.61
CA LEU A 179 10.39 2.15 12.94
C LEU A 179 10.17 3.66 13.01
N THR A 180 9.93 4.28 11.86
CA THR A 180 9.75 5.72 11.71
C THR A 180 8.33 6.12 11.35
N TYR A 181 7.59 5.22 10.70
CA TYR A 181 6.21 5.47 10.30
C TYR A 181 5.50 4.16 9.91
N THR A 182 4.20 4.11 10.15
CA THR A 182 3.31 3.06 9.64
C THR A 182 2.08 3.68 9.00
N THR A 183 1.48 2.98 8.05
CA THR A 183 0.20 3.35 7.47
C THR A 183 -0.57 2.10 7.04
N GLY A 184 -1.89 2.11 7.25
CA GLY A 184 -2.79 1.03 6.87
C GLY A 184 -4.08 1.56 6.25
N ALA A 185 -4.99 0.67 5.93
CA ALA A 185 -6.27 0.98 5.32
C ALA A 185 -6.10 1.93 4.10
N ARG A 186 -6.96 2.92 3.96
CA ARG A 186 -6.87 3.89 2.85
C ARG A 186 -5.61 4.76 2.85
N GLY A 187 -4.85 4.81 3.96
CA GLY A 187 -3.54 5.47 3.97
C GLY A 187 -2.50 4.84 3.04
N THR A 188 -2.71 3.57 2.64
CA THR A 188 -1.85 2.87 1.67
C THR A 188 -2.05 3.33 0.24
N GLU A 189 -3.20 3.92 -0.09
CA GLU A 189 -3.55 4.37 -1.45
C GLU A 189 -2.55 5.40 -1.99
N ALA A 190 -1.96 6.22 -1.12
CA ALA A 190 -0.96 7.22 -1.49
C ALA A 190 0.29 6.65 -2.20
N ILE A 191 0.51 5.34 -2.10
CA ILE A 191 1.64 4.62 -2.72
C ILE A 191 1.25 4.01 -4.07
N LEU A 192 -0.06 3.83 -4.31
CA LEU A 192 -0.59 3.11 -5.46
C LEU A 192 -0.97 4.07 -6.60
N PRO A 193 -0.33 3.99 -7.78
CA PRO A 193 -0.61 4.91 -8.88
C PRO A 193 -2.00 4.70 -9.51
N VAL A 194 -2.49 3.46 -9.61
CA VAL A 194 -3.74 3.15 -10.33
C VAL A 194 -4.96 3.79 -9.68
N PRO A 195 -5.19 3.73 -8.35
CA PRO A 195 -6.27 4.47 -7.70
C PRO A 195 -6.25 5.97 -8.03
N HIS A 196 -5.09 6.60 -8.00
CA HIS A 196 -4.95 8.02 -8.32
C HIS A 196 -5.24 8.38 -9.78
N ILE A 197 -4.97 7.45 -10.72
CA ILE A 197 -5.35 7.61 -12.13
C ILE A 197 -6.87 7.51 -12.26
N MET A 198 -7.48 6.51 -11.61
CA MET A 198 -8.93 6.31 -11.65
C MET A 198 -9.67 7.51 -11.06
N ASP A 199 -9.25 8.05 -9.93
CA ASP A 199 -9.85 9.22 -9.27
C ASP A 199 -9.84 10.49 -10.14
N ARG A 200 -9.02 10.53 -11.21
CA ARG A 200 -8.97 11.63 -12.18
C ARG A 200 -9.84 11.40 -13.41
N THR A 201 -10.43 10.23 -13.53
CA THR A 201 -11.40 9.95 -14.58
C THR A 201 -12.79 10.47 -14.17
N VAL A 202 -13.66 10.68 -15.15
CA VAL A 202 -15.00 11.25 -14.93
C VAL A 202 -15.87 10.43 -13.98
N TYR A 203 -15.67 9.11 -13.92
CA TYR A 203 -16.45 8.23 -13.05
C TYR A 203 -15.70 7.75 -11.79
N GLY A 204 -14.44 8.14 -11.60
CA GLY A 204 -13.64 7.69 -10.47
C GLY A 204 -13.48 6.16 -10.41
N ARG A 205 -13.42 5.61 -9.23
CA ARG A 205 -13.35 4.16 -8.98
C ARG A 205 -14.72 3.49 -9.02
N GLN A 206 -15.79 4.27 -8.96
CA GLN A 206 -17.17 3.81 -8.89
C GLN A 206 -17.45 2.95 -7.64
N GLN A 207 -16.84 3.30 -6.51
CA GLN A 207 -17.05 2.61 -5.25
C GLN A 207 -18.17 3.28 -4.43
N ASP A 208 -18.86 2.50 -3.60
CA ASP A 208 -20.05 2.92 -2.86
C ASP A 208 -19.79 4.00 -1.78
N TRP A 209 -18.53 4.20 -1.40
CA TRP A 209 -18.11 5.23 -0.45
C TRP A 209 -17.72 6.56 -1.12
N GLU A 210 -17.62 6.61 -2.44
CA GLU A 210 -17.27 7.85 -3.15
C GLU A 210 -18.44 8.83 -3.14
N ASP A 211 -18.14 10.12 -2.95
CA ASP A 211 -19.08 11.21 -3.13
C ASP A 211 -19.28 11.45 -4.64
N SER A 212 -20.21 10.70 -5.21
CA SER A 212 -20.53 10.76 -6.63
C SER A 212 -21.83 11.50 -6.87
N PRO A 213 -21.99 12.22 -7.99
CA PRO A 213 -23.25 12.84 -8.37
C PRO A 213 -24.39 11.83 -8.43
N GLU A 214 -25.63 12.29 -8.16
CA GLU A 214 -26.82 11.45 -8.21
C GLU A 214 -26.97 10.75 -9.56
N GLY A 215 -27.26 9.46 -9.52
CA GLY A 215 -27.46 8.61 -10.71
C GLY A 215 -26.17 8.07 -11.32
N TRP A 216 -24.99 8.43 -10.82
CA TRP A 216 -23.74 7.87 -11.29
C TRP A 216 -23.53 6.45 -10.75
N PRO A 217 -22.86 5.56 -11.53
CA PRO A 217 -22.70 4.17 -11.13
C PRO A 217 -21.80 4.04 -9.91
N GLN A 218 -22.27 3.33 -8.89
CA GLN A 218 -21.51 2.94 -7.73
C GLN A 218 -21.67 1.45 -7.45
N TYR A 219 -20.62 0.80 -7.00
CA TYR A 219 -20.56 -0.63 -6.73
C TYR A 219 -19.93 -0.88 -5.37
N PRO A 220 -20.36 -1.94 -4.65
CA PRO A 220 -19.70 -2.32 -3.40
C PRO A 220 -18.19 -2.48 -3.56
N THR A 221 -17.44 -1.92 -2.61
CA THR A 221 -15.98 -1.94 -2.59
C THR A 221 -15.45 -3.37 -2.50
N TYR A 222 -16.12 -4.20 -1.70
CA TYR A 222 -15.77 -5.61 -1.51
C TYR A 222 -16.86 -6.49 -2.14
N ARG A 223 -16.46 -7.30 -3.10
CA ARG A 223 -17.32 -8.27 -3.80
C ARG A 223 -16.80 -9.69 -3.56
#